data_12c8344c664a28f92c1e95e473b2a55c
#
_entry.id   12c8344c664a28f92c1e95e473b2a55c
#
_cell.length_a   1.000
_cell.length_b   1.000
_cell.length_c   1.000
_cell.angle_alpha   90.00
_cell.angle_beta   90.00
_cell.angle_gamma   90.00
#
_symmetry.space_group_name_H-M   'P 1'
#
loop_
_entity.id
_entity.type
_entity.pdbx_description
1 polymer ?
#
loop_
_entity_poly.entity_id
_entity_poly.type
_entity_poly.pdbx_seq_one_letter_code
_entity_poly.pdbx_strand_id
1 'polypeptide(L)'
;PVEYLLSEPNVLLLDQASFRIEGEPEYSGEKLEVLKIEDKLRRIYDYPLRSESFPQPWLEKDAEEMEHYSLTLTFVFQSDRRLEGTKLAAEIGDGWEVFLNGCNCVKSSDFWLDQAFTVYRLPSVLKGENVLTIRLPFDRRTALEWCYLIGNFGVMTDGINNTLTEKPEKLEFGDITRQKMPFYGGNITYIKEIMVDKKKHMYLQIPNYSGALISVRTDGDSSEQIVYCSPYIADLGIKQPGLCRIEITLY
;
A
#
# COMPACT_ATOMS: atom_id res chain seq x y z
N PRO A 1 -5.40 10.66 21.76
CA PRO A 1 -5.78 10.42 20.36
C PRO A 1 -6.26 11.70 19.70
N VAL A 2 -5.94 11.87 18.41
CA VAL A 2 -6.29 13.02 17.59
C VAL A 2 -6.98 12.57 16.31
N GLU A 3 -7.83 13.41 15.76
CA GLU A 3 -8.41 13.20 14.44
C GLU A 3 -7.32 13.28 13.38
N TYR A 4 -7.51 12.57 12.26
CA TYR A 4 -6.52 12.53 11.20
C TYR A 4 -7.16 12.38 9.83
N LEU A 5 -6.40 12.78 8.81
CA LEU A 5 -6.69 12.52 7.40
C LEU A 5 -5.49 11.81 6.77
N LEU A 6 -5.77 10.93 5.85
CA LEU A 6 -4.75 10.26 5.02
C LEU A 6 -4.83 10.82 3.60
N SER A 7 -3.69 11.04 2.96
CA SER A 7 -3.65 11.43 1.54
C SER A 7 -3.99 10.27 0.62
N GLU A 8 -3.77 9.02 1.08
CA GLU A 8 -3.96 7.79 0.36
C GLU A 8 -4.84 6.81 1.15
N PRO A 9 -5.46 5.82 0.52
CA PRO A 9 -6.05 4.69 1.24
C PRO A 9 -5.02 3.95 2.09
N ASN A 10 -5.45 3.30 3.18
CA ASN A 10 -4.55 2.39 3.90
C ASN A 10 -4.22 1.16 3.04
N VAL A 11 -3.11 0.53 3.33
CA VAL A 11 -2.48 -0.50 2.50
C VAL A 11 -2.23 -1.77 3.30
N LEU A 12 -2.52 -2.93 2.69
CA LEU A 12 -1.94 -4.22 3.06
C LEU A 12 -1.03 -4.69 1.94
N LEU A 13 0.25 -4.90 2.24
CA LEU A 13 1.21 -5.51 1.33
C LEU A 13 0.97 -7.03 1.23
N LEU A 14 0.91 -7.54 0.02
CA LEU A 14 0.84 -8.97 -0.32
C LEU A 14 2.14 -9.35 -1.04
N ASP A 15 3.15 -9.69 -0.27
CA ASP A 15 4.50 -10.03 -0.73
C ASP A 15 4.77 -11.52 -0.82
N GLN A 16 3.91 -12.37 -0.22
CA GLN A 16 4.08 -13.81 -0.15
C GLN A 16 2.89 -14.55 -0.74
N ALA A 17 3.16 -15.48 -1.65
CA ALA A 17 2.17 -16.32 -2.30
C ALA A 17 2.59 -17.78 -2.31
N SER A 18 1.64 -18.71 -2.38
CA SER A 18 1.88 -20.02 -2.95
C SER A 18 1.68 -19.96 -4.46
N PHE A 19 2.31 -20.87 -5.19
CA PHE A 19 2.25 -20.86 -6.66
C PHE A 19 2.05 -22.27 -7.24
N ARG A 20 1.49 -22.31 -8.44
CA ARG A 20 1.28 -23.54 -9.20
C ARG A 20 1.43 -23.26 -10.69
N ILE A 21 2.15 -24.14 -11.39
CA ILE A 21 2.18 -24.21 -12.85
C ILE A 21 1.20 -25.29 -13.31
N GLU A 22 0.34 -24.94 -14.24
CA GLU A 22 -0.63 -25.89 -14.81
C GLU A 22 0.09 -26.96 -15.64
N GLY A 23 -0.25 -28.24 -15.38
CA GLY A 23 0.40 -29.36 -16.03
C GLY A 23 1.73 -29.79 -15.40
N GLU A 24 2.29 -29.03 -14.48
CA GLU A 24 3.58 -29.29 -13.83
C GLU A 24 3.46 -29.27 -12.30
N PRO A 25 2.78 -30.26 -11.69
CA PRO A 25 2.51 -30.26 -10.24
C PRO A 25 3.78 -30.31 -9.38
N GLU A 26 4.89 -30.84 -9.90
CA GLU A 26 6.20 -30.84 -9.25
C GLU A 26 6.78 -29.45 -9.03
N TYR A 27 6.37 -28.47 -9.83
CA TYR A 27 6.77 -27.06 -9.69
C TYR A 27 5.78 -26.22 -8.87
N SER A 28 4.77 -26.88 -8.28
CA SER A 28 3.94 -26.26 -7.27
C SER A 28 4.76 -25.98 -6.01
N GLY A 29 4.51 -24.86 -5.34
CA GLY A 29 5.35 -24.43 -4.26
C GLY A 29 4.64 -24.02 -3.01
N GLU A 30 5.37 -24.13 -1.92
CA GLU A 30 5.06 -23.54 -0.64
C GLU A 30 4.95 -22.02 -0.74
N LYS A 31 4.43 -21.39 0.31
CA LYS A 31 4.37 -19.94 0.43
C LYS A 31 5.77 -19.34 0.44
N LEU A 32 6.08 -18.53 -0.56
CA LEU A 32 7.34 -17.81 -0.74
C LEU A 32 7.07 -16.34 -1.04
N GLU A 33 8.07 -15.53 -0.84
CA GLU A 33 8.09 -14.14 -1.32
C GLU A 33 8.04 -14.15 -2.86
N VAL A 34 7.20 -13.27 -3.44
CA VAL A 34 6.83 -13.29 -4.87
C VAL A 34 8.06 -13.19 -5.80
N LEU A 35 9.03 -12.34 -5.46
CA LEU A 35 10.26 -12.20 -6.26
C LEU A 35 11.12 -13.46 -6.22
N LYS A 36 11.08 -14.24 -5.12
CA LYS A 36 11.74 -15.54 -5.03
C LYS A 36 11.01 -16.62 -5.82
N ILE A 37 9.69 -16.52 -5.96
CA ILE A 37 8.91 -17.38 -6.86
C ILE A 37 9.39 -17.13 -8.30
N GLU A 38 9.51 -15.88 -8.70
CA GLU A 38 10.02 -15.54 -10.03
C GLU A 38 11.42 -16.10 -10.27
N ASP A 39 12.36 -15.86 -9.37
CA ASP A 39 13.73 -16.38 -9.49
C ASP A 39 13.75 -17.91 -9.58
N LYS A 40 12.89 -18.60 -8.82
CA LYS A 40 12.78 -20.06 -8.87
C LYS A 40 12.27 -20.53 -10.23
N LEU A 41 11.20 -19.92 -10.75
CA LEU A 41 10.65 -20.27 -12.06
C LEU A 41 11.63 -19.96 -13.20
N ARG A 42 12.33 -18.83 -13.13
CA ARG A 42 13.37 -18.48 -14.10
C ARG A 42 14.49 -19.51 -14.17
N ARG A 43 14.90 -20.08 -13.02
CA ARG A 43 15.88 -21.18 -12.98
C ARG A 43 15.34 -22.49 -13.57
N ILE A 44 14.05 -22.81 -13.34
CA ILE A 44 13.40 -24.01 -13.86
C ILE A 44 13.35 -23.95 -15.40
N TYR A 45 13.00 -22.80 -15.96
CA TYR A 45 12.83 -22.62 -17.40
C TYR A 45 14.08 -22.06 -18.11
N ASP A 46 15.23 -22.01 -17.42
CA ASP A 46 16.49 -21.49 -17.94
C ASP A 46 16.38 -20.06 -18.49
N TYR A 47 15.61 -19.22 -17.79
CA TYR A 47 15.48 -17.79 -18.08
C TYR A 47 16.52 -16.98 -17.29
N PRO A 48 17.03 -15.84 -17.82
CA PRO A 48 17.90 -14.95 -17.08
C PRO A 48 17.25 -14.46 -15.78
N LEU A 49 17.99 -14.41 -14.69
CA LEU A 49 17.50 -13.85 -13.43
C LEU A 49 17.38 -12.33 -13.52
N ARG A 50 16.52 -11.73 -12.68
CA ARG A 50 16.38 -10.27 -12.61
C ARG A 50 17.67 -9.55 -12.21
N SER A 51 18.53 -10.19 -11.42
CA SER A 51 19.85 -9.65 -11.03
C SER A 51 20.88 -9.71 -12.17
N GLU A 52 20.62 -10.43 -13.25
CA GLU A 52 21.46 -10.50 -14.42
C GLU A 52 21.09 -9.40 -15.39
N SER A 53 22.05 -9.00 -16.25
CA SER A 53 21.78 -7.98 -17.29
C SER A 53 20.66 -8.45 -18.19
N PHE A 54 19.50 -7.82 -18.09
CA PHE A 54 18.43 -8.05 -19.06
C PHE A 54 18.85 -7.54 -20.42
N PRO A 55 18.72 -8.34 -21.49
CA PRO A 55 18.75 -7.78 -22.82
C PRO A 55 17.69 -6.70 -22.92
N GLN A 56 18.04 -5.59 -23.54
CA GLN A 56 17.12 -4.48 -23.71
C GLN A 56 15.90 -4.97 -24.50
N PRO A 57 14.65 -4.72 -24.06
CA PRO A 57 13.47 -5.32 -24.69
C PRO A 57 13.36 -5.10 -26.20
N TRP A 58 13.92 -3.98 -26.71
CA TRP A 58 13.95 -3.68 -28.15
C TRP A 58 15.01 -4.47 -28.96
N LEU A 59 15.90 -5.19 -28.31
CA LEU A 59 16.84 -6.10 -28.98
C LEU A 59 16.27 -7.51 -29.18
N GLU A 60 15.19 -7.85 -28.50
CA GLU A 60 14.47 -9.11 -28.66
C GLU A 60 13.50 -9.01 -29.84
N LYS A 61 13.94 -9.48 -31.01
CA LYS A 61 13.21 -9.31 -32.27
C LYS A 61 12.00 -10.26 -32.45
N ASP A 62 11.93 -11.38 -31.76
CA ASP A 62 10.96 -12.44 -32.07
C ASP A 62 10.12 -12.81 -30.82
N ALA A 63 9.11 -11.98 -30.55
CA ALA A 63 8.17 -12.20 -29.45
C ALA A 63 7.01 -13.15 -29.78
N GLU A 64 6.86 -13.57 -31.04
CA GLU A 64 5.68 -14.30 -31.52
C GLU A 64 5.71 -15.81 -31.24
N GLU A 65 6.85 -16.37 -30.83
CA GLU A 65 7.02 -17.81 -30.56
C GLU A 65 7.47 -18.12 -29.12
N MET A 66 7.11 -17.27 -28.14
CA MET A 66 7.51 -17.56 -26.75
C MET A 66 6.58 -18.58 -26.12
N GLU A 67 7.19 -19.61 -25.53
CA GLU A 67 6.47 -20.58 -24.72
C GLU A 67 5.92 -19.90 -23.45
N HIS A 68 4.62 -20.08 -23.20
CA HIS A 68 3.94 -19.52 -22.04
C HIS A 68 3.50 -20.64 -21.11
N TYR A 69 3.78 -20.46 -19.83
CA TYR A 69 3.35 -21.37 -18.76
C TYR A 69 2.21 -20.74 -17.98
N SER A 70 1.14 -21.47 -17.76
CA SER A 70 0.01 -20.95 -16.96
C SER A 70 0.39 -20.98 -15.48
N LEU A 71 0.72 -19.81 -14.94
CA LEU A 71 1.07 -19.62 -13.53
C LEU A 71 -0.15 -19.16 -12.74
N THR A 72 -0.38 -19.78 -11.60
CA THR A 72 -1.35 -19.32 -10.59
C THR A 72 -0.60 -18.92 -9.32
N LEU A 73 -0.75 -17.66 -8.90
CA LEU A 73 -0.33 -17.16 -7.60
C LEU A 73 -1.54 -17.12 -6.66
N THR A 74 -1.35 -17.53 -5.42
CA THR A 74 -2.40 -17.55 -4.40
C THR A 74 -1.92 -16.84 -3.13
N PHE A 75 -2.58 -15.75 -2.79
CA PHE A 75 -2.35 -14.97 -1.57
C PHE A 75 -3.46 -15.24 -0.58
N VAL A 76 -3.12 -15.46 0.69
CA VAL A 76 -4.07 -15.70 1.76
C VAL A 76 -3.92 -14.62 2.83
N PHE A 77 -5.03 -14.03 3.23
CA PHE A 77 -5.09 -13.05 4.31
C PHE A 77 -6.37 -13.22 5.11
N GLN A 78 -6.37 -12.69 6.34
CA GLN A 78 -7.51 -12.74 7.23
C GLN A 78 -8.24 -11.39 7.28
N SER A 79 -9.51 -11.42 7.69
CA SER A 79 -10.26 -10.22 8.06
C SER A 79 -11.12 -10.48 9.28
N ASP A 80 -11.14 -9.58 10.25
CA ASP A 80 -11.99 -9.69 11.45
C ASP A 80 -13.46 -9.35 11.16
N ARG A 81 -13.74 -8.79 9.99
CA ARG A 81 -15.07 -8.33 9.54
C ARG A 81 -15.24 -8.43 8.03
N ARG A 82 -16.47 -8.23 7.58
CA ARG A 82 -16.76 -7.99 6.17
C ARG A 82 -16.34 -6.55 5.81
N LEU A 83 -15.65 -6.38 4.66
CA LEU A 83 -15.25 -5.08 4.14
C LEU A 83 -15.75 -4.92 2.71
N GLU A 84 -16.23 -3.71 2.40
CA GLU A 84 -16.65 -3.30 1.07
C GLU A 84 -15.72 -2.24 0.51
N GLY A 85 -15.65 -2.14 -0.82
CA GLY A 85 -14.87 -1.10 -1.50
C GLY A 85 -13.35 -1.30 -1.42
N THR A 86 -12.87 -2.45 -0.96
CA THR A 86 -11.46 -2.82 -1.04
C THR A 86 -11.07 -3.00 -2.51
N LYS A 87 -9.89 -2.54 -2.87
CA LYS A 87 -9.33 -2.67 -4.21
C LYS A 87 -7.99 -3.41 -4.14
N LEU A 88 -7.61 -4.04 -5.24
CA LEU A 88 -6.25 -4.53 -5.47
C LEU A 88 -5.53 -3.54 -6.38
N ALA A 89 -4.31 -3.16 -6.03
CA ALA A 89 -3.38 -2.47 -6.90
C ALA A 89 -2.17 -3.37 -7.15
N ALA A 90 -1.82 -3.58 -8.42
CA ALA A 90 -0.70 -4.42 -8.81
C ALA A 90 -0.20 -4.04 -10.20
N GLU A 91 1.08 -4.29 -10.45
CA GLU A 91 1.65 -4.22 -11.79
C GLU A 91 1.26 -5.50 -12.54
N ILE A 92 0.21 -5.40 -13.34
CA ILE A 92 -0.43 -6.54 -13.99
C ILE A 92 -0.34 -6.38 -15.51
N GLY A 93 0.24 -7.40 -16.16
CA GLY A 93 0.35 -7.48 -17.60
C GLY A 93 -0.95 -7.90 -18.30
N ASP A 94 -0.90 -7.94 -19.63
CA ASP A 94 -2.01 -8.40 -20.43
C ASP A 94 -2.28 -9.90 -20.22
N GLY A 95 -3.55 -10.29 -20.27
CA GLY A 95 -3.97 -11.69 -20.08
C GLY A 95 -3.98 -12.18 -18.63
N TRP A 96 -3.74 -11.30 -17.66
CA TRP A 96 -3.81 -11.66 -16.24
C TRP A 96 -5.26 -11.62 -15.75
N GLU A 97 -5.65 -12.62 -14.97
CA GLU A 97 -6.96 -12.74 -14.36
C GLU A 97 -6.85 -12.69 -12.83
N VAL A 98 -7.73 -11.94 -12.19
CA VAL A 98 -7.73 -11.73 -10.73
C VAL A 98 -9.05 -12.22 -10.14
N PHE A 99 -8.96 -13.02 -9.08
CA PHE A 99 -10.13 -13.55 -8.35
C PHE A 99 -9.97 -13.34 -6.85
N LEU A 100 -11.04 -12.95 -6.19
CA LEU A 100 -11.14 -12.99 -4.73
C LEU A 100 -12.20 -14.02 -4.32
N ASN A 101 -11.82 -15.00 -3.52
CA ASN A 101 -12.69 -16.09 -3.06
C ASN A 101 -13.42 -16.79 -4.24
N GLY A 102 -12.72 -16.96 -5.37
CA GLY A 102 -13.27 -17.54 -6.59
C GLY A 102 -14.15 -16.63 -7.45
N CYS A 103 -14.44 -15.41 -7.01
CA CYS A 103 -15.19 -14.42 -7.76
C CYS A 103 -14.26 -13.53 -8.58
N ASN A 104 -14.55 -13.35 -9.86
CA ASN A 104 -13.76 -12.51 -10.75
C ASN A 104 -13.73 -11.04 -10.29
N CYS A 105 -12.57 -10.42 -10.31
CA CYS A 105 -12.37 -9.02 -9.98
C CYS A 105 -12.36 -8.17 -11.24
N VAL A 106 -12.98 -7.00 -11.17
CA VAL A 106 -13.16 -6.14 -12.34
C VAL A 106 -12.07 -5.08 -12.40
N LYS A 107 -11.33 -5.06 -13.51
CA LYS A 107 -10.33 -4.01 -13.77
C LYS A 107 -11.02 -2.65 -13.80
N SER A 108 -10.46 -1.68 -13.07
CA SER A 108 -10.89 -0.27 -13.10
C SER A 108 -10.11 0.50 -14.17
N SER A 109 -10.64 1.63 -14.58
CA SER A 109 -9.89 2.62 -15.37
C SER A 109 -8.97 3.49 -14.51
N ASP A 110 -9.08 3.37 -13.18
CA ASP A 110 -8.24 4.12 -12.23
C ASP A 110 -6.84 3.48 -12.15
N PHE A 111 -5.88 4.26 -11.67
CA PHE A 111 -4.56 3.79 -11.26
C PHE A 111 -4.29 4.20 -9.81
N TRP A 112 -3.26 3.63 -9.18
CA TRP A 112 -2.84 4.00 -7.83
C TRP A 112 -1.36 4.36 -7.84
N LEU A 113 -1.01 5.53 -7.32
CA LEU A 113 0.32 6.14 -7.30
C LEU A 113 0.86 6.46 -8.70
N ASP A 114 0.98 5.47 -9.58
CA ASP A 114 1.37 5.67 -10.95
C ASP A 114 0.62 4.74 -11.92
N GLN A 115 0.80 4.95 -13.23
CA GLN A 115 0.05 4.24 -14.27
C GLN A 115 0.44 2.75 -14.42
N ALA A 116 1.57 2.33 -13.86
CA ALA A 116 1.96 0.92 -13.84
C ALA A 116 1.06 0.09 -12.93
N PHE A 117 0.52 0.71 -11.86
CA PHE A 117 -0.40 0.04 -10.96
C PHE A 117 -1.81 -0.02 -11.50
N THR A 118 -2.17 -1.15 -12.09
CA THR A 118 -3.55 -1.46 -12.44
C THR A 118 -4.38 -1.69 -11.18
N VAL A 119 -5.56 -1.07 -11.12
CA VAL A 119 -6.48 -1.21 -9.99
C VAL A 119 -7.64 -2.14 -10.35
N TYR A 120 -7.93 -3.11 -9.48
CA TYR A 120 -9.08 -4.01 -9.58
C TYR A 120 -10.04 -3.74 -8.43
N ARG A 121 -11.34 -3.64 -8.76
CA ARG A 121 -12.43 -3.62 -7.77
C ARG A 121 -12.65 -5.05 -7.30
N LEU A 122 -12.49 -5.26 -6.00
CA LEU A 122 -12.72 -6.56 -5.39
C LEU A 122 -14.20 -6.73 -5.02
N PRO A 123 -14.73 -7.96 -5.06
CA PRO A 123 -15.91 -8.32 -4.29
C PRO A 123 -15.70 -8.04 -2.80
N SER A 124 -16.78 -8.15 -2.00
CA SER A 124 -16.66 -8.01 -0.55
C SER A 124 -15.57 -8.93 0.00
N VAL A 125 -14.65 -8.37 0.79
CA VAL A 125 -13.78 -9.17 1.66
C VAL A 125 -14.65 -9.77 2.76
N LEU A 126 -14.55 -11.07 2.99
CA LEU A 126 -15.35 -11.78 3.98
C LEU A 126 -14.66 -11.78 5.34
N LYS A 127 -15.45 -11.91 6.41
CA LYS A 127 -14.90 -12.20 7.72
C LYS A 127 -14.26 -13.59 7.71
N GLY A 128 -13.06 -13.72 8.27
CA GLY A 128 -12.24 -14.93 8.26
C GLY A 128 -11.22 -14.92 7.14
N GLU A 129 -10.91 -16.08 6.62
CA GLU A 129 -9.93 -16.28 5.57
C GLU A 129 -10.44 -15.79 4.22
N ASN A 130 -9.56 -15.12 3.48
CA ASN A 130 -9.79 -14.69 2.12
C ASN A 130 -8.63 -15.13 1.23
N VAL A 131 -8.97 -15.56 0.02
CA VAL A 131 -8.03 -16.09 -0.96
C VAL A 131 -8.07 -15.22 -2.20
N LEU A 132 -7.00 -14.50 -2.45
CA LEU A 132 -6.77 -13.77 -3.69
C LEU A 132 -5.96 -14.65 -4.64
N THR A 133 -6.48 -14.88 -5.84
CA THR A 133 -5.80 -15.68 -6.87
C THR A 133 -5.52 -14.81 -8.08
N ILE A 134 -4.29 -14.87 -8.58
CA ILE A 134 -3.87 -14.25 -9.84
C ILE A 134 -3.42 -15.35 -10.78
N ARG A 135 -4.04 -15.44 -11.95
CA ARG A 135 -3.64 -16.34 -13.04
C ARG A 135 -3.00 -15.52 -14.14
N LEU A 136 -1.87 -15.99 -14.64
CA LEU A 136 -1.11 -15.25 -15.64
C LEU A 136 -0.34 -16.20 -16.58
N PRO A 137 -0.11 -15.78 -17.83
CA PRO A 137 0.89 -16.40 -18.67
C PRO A 137 2.28 -15.99 -18.16
N PHE A 138 3.08 -16.98 -17.75
CA PHE A 138 4.46 -16.76 -17.33
C PHE A 138 5.40 -17.08 -18.48
N ASP A 139 6.25 -16.16 -18.83
CA ASP A 139 7.27 -16.29 -19.86
C ASP A 139 8.56 -15.55 -19.45
N ARG A 140 9.54 -15.51 -20.34
CA ARG A 140 10.82 -14.84 -20.13
C ARG A 140 10.70 -13.34 -19.81
N ARG A 141 9.63 -12.66 -20.29
CA ARG A 141 9.40 -11.22 -20.10
C ARG A 141 8.57 -10.91 -18.87
N THR A 142 7.90 -11.93 -18.31
CA THR A 142 7.05 -11.75 -17.14
C THR A 142 7.89 -11.29 -15.96
N ALA A 143 7.49 -10.19 -15.34
CA ALA A 143 7.99 -9.71 -14.07
C ALA A 143 6.89 -9.86 -13.01
N LEU A 144 7.20 -10.57 -11.94
CA LEU A 144 6.31 -10.70 -10.80
C LEU A 144 6.65 -9.60 -9.80
N GLU A 145 5.64 -8.87 -9.36
CA GLU A 145 5.77 -7.80 -8.38
C GLU A 145 4.84 -8.04 -7.19
N TRP A 146 5.10 -7.33 -6.11
CA TRP A 146 4.21 -7.33 -4.96
C TRP A 146 2.86 -6.73 -5.32
N CYS A 147 1.82 -7.22 -4.63
CA CYS A 147 0.48 -6.69 -4.78
C CYS A 147 0.05 -5.94 -3.51
N TYR A 148 -0.92 -5.06 -3.64
CA TYR A 148 -1.36 -4.20 -2.56
C TYR A 148 -2.89 -4.21 -2.47
N LEU A 149 -3.43 -4.59 -1.31
CA LEU A 149 -4.84 -4.27 -1.02
C LEU A 149 -4.89 -2.83 -0.50
N ILE A 150 -5.77 -2.04 -1.09
CA ILE A 150 -5.96 -0.64 -0.71
C ILE A 150 -7.41 -0.38 -0.35
N GLY A 151 -7.64 0.42 0.70
CA GLY A 151 -9.00 0.69 1.15
C GLY A 151 -9.14 1.35 2.51
N ASN A 152 -10.39 1.38 2.97
CA ASN A 152 -10.75 1.96 4.27
C ASN A 152 -10.77 0.89 5.37
N PHE A 153 -9.61 0.41 5.75
CA PHE A 153 -9.41 -0.63 6.76
C PHE A 153 -8.16 -0.35 7.60
N GLY A 154 -8.03 -1.04 8.72
CA GLY A 154 -6.78 -1.15 9.48
C GLY A 154 -6.10 -2.48 9.17
N VAL A 155 -4.82 -2.61 9.46
CA VAL A 155 -4.04 -3.83 9.30
C VAL A 155 -3.35 -4.20 10.61
N MET A 156 -3.50 -5.43 11.03
CA MET A 156 -2.69 -6.05 12.07
C MET A 156 -1.80 -7.10 11.42
N THR A 157 -0.52 -7.10 11.77
CA THR A 157 0.46 -8.08 11.29
C THR A 157 1.31 -8.59 12.44
N ASP A 158 1.66 -9.86 12.39
CA ASP A 158 2.68 -10.48 13.25
C ASP A 158 3.99 -10.74 12.48
N GLY A 159 4.08 -10.22 11.24
CA GLY A 159 5.21 -10.41 10.32
C GLY A 159 5.00 -11.58 9.35
N ILE A 160 4.06 -12.47 9.61
CA ILE A 160 3.73 -13.64 8.77
C ILE A 160 2.26 -13.60 8.34
N ASN A 161 1.37 -13.35 9.29
CA ASN A 161 -0.06 -13.32 9.08
C ASN A 161 -0.56 -11.89 9.11
N ASN A 162 -1.39 -11.56 8.15
CA ASN A 162 -1.98 -10.25 8.02
C ASN A 162 -3.50 -10.35 8.20
N THR A 163 -4.04 -9.47 9.04
CA THR A 163 -5.48 -9.40 9.30
C THR A 163 -5.98 -7.99 9.03
N LEU A 164 -6.94 -7.87 8.12
CA LEU A 164 -7.68 -6.64 7.90
C LEU A 164 -8.64 -6.42 9.07
N THR A 165 -8.67 -5.20 9.57
CA THR A 165 -9.48 -4.81 10.72
C THR A 165 -10.20 -3.49 10.44
N GLU A 166 -10.92 -2.99 11.42
CA GLU A 166 -11.45 -1.63 11.37
C GLU A 166 -10.33 -0.60 11.36
N LYS A 167 -10.47 0.39 10.48
CA LYS A 167 -9.61 1.57 10.46
C LYS A 167 -9.70 2.29 11.80
N PRO A 168 -8.60 2.70 12.43
CA PRO A 168 -8.66 3.49 13.65
C PRO A 168 -9.41 4.81 13.42
N GLU A 169 -10.32 5.16 14.32
CA GLU A 169 -11.06 6.42 14.25
C GLU A 169 -10.16 7.63 14.55
N LYS A 170 -9.19 7.44 15.43
CA LYS A 170 -8.22 8.45 15.86
C LYS A 170 -6.83 7.84 15.99
N LEU A 171 -5.80 8.66 15.87
CA LEU A 171 -4.41 8.26 16.06
C LEU A 171 -3.80 8.95 17.28
N GLU A 172 -2.77 8.33 17.83
CA GLU A 172 -1.82 9.00 18.71
C GLU A 172 -0.66 9.56 17.88
N PHE A 173 0.00 10.61 18.39
CA PHE A 173 1.27 11.02 17.83
C PHE A 173 2.32 9.93 18.07
N GLY A 174 3.06 9.56 17.05
CA GLY A 174 4.09 8.52 17.12
C GLY A 174 4.00 7.49 16.02
N ASP A 175 4.53 6.31 16.27
CA ASP A 175 4.65 5.22 15.29
C ASP A 175 3.27 4.70 14.84
N ILE A 176 2.92 4.99 13.59
CA ILE A 176 1.64 4.58 12.99
C ILE A 176 1.61 3.08 12.64
N THR A 177 2.78 2.45 12.50
CA THR A 177 2.83 1.02 12.19
C THR A 177 2.18 0.19 13.30
N ARG A 178 2.24 0.67 14.54
CA ARG A 178 1.58 0.07 15.71
C ARG A 178 0.11 0.47 15.85
N GLN A 179 -0.37 1.35 14.97
CA GLN A 179 -1.73 1.88 15.00
C GLN A 179 -2.53 1.40 13.78
N LYS A 180 -2.35 0.15 13.40
CA LYS A 180 -3.04 -0.54 12.30
C LYS A 180 -2.73 0.04 10.90
N MET A 181 -1.57 0.66 10.71
CA MET A 181 -1.09 1.19 9.44
C MET A 181 0.38 0.79 9.16
N PRO A 182 0.73 -0.53 9.22
CA PRO A 182 2.12 -0.97 9.12
C PRO A 182 2.74 -0.76 7.73
N PHE A 183 1.90 -0.64 6.68
CA PHE A 183 2.34 -0.52 5.29
C PHE A 183 1.96 0.83 4.66
N TYR A 184 1.41 1.75 5.46
CA TYR A 184 1.01 3.05 4.95
C TYR A 184 2.23 3.94 4.67
N GLY A 185 2.32 4.47 3.45
CA GLY A 185 3.44 5.32 3.00
C GLY A 185 3.01 6.70 2.51
N GLY A 186 1.72 7.05 2.62
CA GLY A 186 1.23 8.38 2.24
C GLY A 186 1.39 9.43 3.34
N ASN A 187 0.91 10.64 3.07
CA ASN A 187 0.96 11.73 4.05
C ASN A 187 -0.14 11.61 5.09
N ILE A 188 0.14 12.05 6.32
CA ILE A 188 -0.83 12.06 7.42
C ILE A 188 -1.00 13.48 7.93
N THR A 189 -2.24 13.96 7.93
CA THR A 189 -2.61 15.21 8.57
C THR A 189 -3.27 14.95 9.91
N TYR A 190 -2.61 15.31 11.00
CA TYR A 190 -3.18 15.31 12.34
C TYR A 190 -3.95 16.62 12.59
N ILE A 191 -5.15 16.49 13.16
CA ILE A 191 -6.03 17.62 13.43
C ILE A 191 -6.19 17.78 14.94
N LYS A 192 -5.76 18.92 15.47
CA LYS A 192 -5.86 19.23 16.89
C LYS A 192 -6.60 20.53 17.11
N GLU A 193 -7.62 20.48 17.94
CA GLU A 193 -8.32 21.67 18.41
C GLU A 193 -7.84 22.02 19.83
N ILE A 194 -7.57 23.30 20.05
CA ILE A 194 -7.17 23.85 21.34
C ILE A 194 -7.98 25.10 21.66
N MET A 195 -8.30 25.30 22.94
CA MET A 195 -8.95 26.52 23.42
C MET A 195 -7.90 27.55 23.75
N VAL A 196 -7.97 28.69 23.11
CA VAL A 196 -7.13 29.85 23.41
C VAL A 196 -7.89 30.73 24.42
N ASP A 197 -7.34 30.90 25.61
CA ASP A 197 -7.96 31.61 26.75
C ASP A 197 -7.92 33.14 26.61
N LYS A 198 -6.82 33.64 26.03
CA LYS A 198 -6.59 35.07 25.81
C LYS A 198 -5.74 35.28 24.57
N LYS A 199 -5.78 36.50 24.02
CA LYS A 199 -4.91 36.89 22.91
C LYS A 199 -3.45 36.60 23.26
N LYS A 200 -2.78 35.77 22.49
CA LYS A 200 -1.37 35.41 22.70
C LYS A 200 -0.69 34.98 21.39
N HIS A 201 0.63 35.18 21.34
CA HIS A 201 1.47 34.61 20.29
C HIS A 201 1.70 33.12 20.61
N MET A 202 1.53 32.27 19.62
CA MET A 202 1.62 30.85 19.81
C MET A 202 2.68 30.22 18.89
N TYR A 203 3.35 29.24 19.44
CA TYR A 203 4.32 28.42 18.72
C TYR A 203 3.95 26.94 18.89
N LEU A 204 4.16 26.16 17.85
CA LEU A 204 4.10 24.72 17.90
C LEU A 204 5.53 24.16 17.82
N GLN A 205 5.95 23.48 18.87
CA GLN A 205 7.21 22.77 18.88
C GLN A 205 6.98 21.29 18.62
N ILE A 206 7.72 20.73 17.68
CA ILE A 206 7.67 19.32 17.30
C ILE A 206 9.00 18.71 17.74
N PRO A 207 9.04 17.98 18.86
CA PRO A 207 10.32 17.52 19.43
C PRO A 207 11.02 16.50 18.57
N ASN A 208 10.26 15.68 17.84
CA ASN A 208 10.78 14.61 17.00
C ASN A 208 9.76 14.21 15.93
N TYR A 209 10.21 13.86 14.73
CA TYR A 209 9.41 13.23 13.69
C TYR A 209 10.28 12.38 12.75
N SER A 210 9.65 11.47 12.02
CA SER A 210 10.25 10.69 10.95
C SER A 210 9.47 10.95 9.67
N GLY A 211 10.10 11.58 8.69
CA GLY A 211 9.50 12.00 7.44
C GLY A 211 10.38 13.06 6.76
N ALA A 212 9.99 13.52 5.59
CA ALA A 212 10.75 14.51 4.83
C ALA A 212 10.63 15.91 5.43
N LEU A 213 9.40 16.31 5.76
CA LEU A 213 9.10 17.61 6.36
C LEU A 213 7.73 17.57 7.07
N ILE A 214 7.43 18.60 7.83
CA ILE A 214 6.11 18.85 8.39
C ILE A 214 5.59 20.21 7.87
N SER A 215 4.31 20.25 7.51
CA SER A 215 3.62 21.51 7.35
C SER A 215 2.62 21.72 8.48
N VAL A 216 2.43 22.98 8.87
CA VAL A 216 1.49 23.38 9.92
C VAL A 216 0.61 24.50 9.41
N ARG A 217 -0.70 24.34 9.56
CA ARG A 217 -1.70 25.34 9.22
C ARG A 217 -2.68 25.52 10.38
N THR A 218 -3.18 26.73 10.56
CA THR A 218 -4.27 27.02 11.51
C THR A 218 -5.45 27.68 10.81
N ASP A 219 -6.63 27.58 11.41
CA ASP A 219 -7.83 28.24 10.90
C ASP A 219 -7.60 29.73 10.70
N GLY A 220 -8.03 30.23 9.53
CA GLY A 220 -7.92 31.66 9.17
C GLY A 220 -6.55 32.08 8.63
N ASP A 221 -5.56 31.22 8.63
CA ASP A 221 -4.27 31.52 8.01
C ASP A 221 -4.30 31.14 6.53
N SER A 222 -3.84 32.06 5.67
CA SER A 222 -3.69 31.82 4.24
C SER A 222 -2.37 31.14 3.87
N SER A 223 -1.44 31.04 4.82
CA SER A 223 -0.10 30.50 4.62
C SER A 223 0.15 29.25 5.48
N GLU A 224 0.81 28.28 4.88
CA GLU A 224 1.29 27.07 5.51
C GLU A 224 2.72 27.30 6.01
N GLN A 225 3.02 26.86 7.24
CA GLN A 225 4.34 26.93 7.83
C GLN A 225 5.06 25.60 7.56
N ILE A 226 6.22 25.65 6.93
CA ILE A 226 7.03 24.45 6.65
C ILE A 226 8.13 24.31 7.71
N VAL A 227 8.18 23.13 8.33
CA VAL A 227 9.15 22.79 9.37
C VAL A 227 9.98 21.59 8.90
N TYR A 228 11.26 21.81 8.62
CA TYR A 228 12.17 20.79 8.08
C TYR A 228 13.54 20.77 8.78
N CYS A 229 13.82 21.74 9.67
CA CYS A 229 15.10 21.81 10.37
C CYS A 229 14.91 22.22 11.85
N SER A 230 15.90 21.85 12.66
CA SER A 230 15.96 22.26 14.08
C SER A 230 15.90 23.79 14.20
N PRO A 231 15.15 24.30 15.20
CA PRO A 231 14.59 23.62 16.37
C PRO A 231 13.18 23.02 16.17
N TYR A 232 12.70 22.82 14.97
CA TYR A 232 11.39 22.24 14.64
C TYR A 232 10.23 22.99 15.29
N ILE A 233 10.20 24.31 15.11
CA ILE A 233 9.18 25.20 15.64
C ILE A 233 8.44 25.86 14.48
N ALA A 234 7.10 25.78 14.52
CA ALA A 234 6.22 26.57 13.68
C ALA A 234 5.72 27.80 14.45
N ASP A 235 5.81 28.98 13.87
CA ASP A 235 5.23 30.19 14.40
C ASP A 235 3.76 30.30 13.96
N LEU A 236 2.83 30.06 14.87
CA LEU A 236 1.40 30.13 14.58
C LEU A 236 0.85 31.57 14.65
N GLY A 237 1.70 32.55 14.94
CA GLY A 237 1.31 33.95 15.05
C GLY A 237 0.43 34.25 16.25
N ILE A 238 -0.25 35.42 16.19
CA ILE A 238 -1.13 35.89 17.28
C ILE A 238 -2.52 35.27 17.09
N LYS A 239 -2.95 34.48 18.07
CA LYS A 239 -4.29 33.87 18.10
C LYS A 239 -5.20 34.67 19.07
N GLN A 240 -6.47 34.81 18.67
CA GLN A 240 -7.51 35.44 19.49
C GLN A 240 -8.12 34.38 20.44
N PRO A 241 -8.80 34.82 21.53
CA PRO A 241 -9.57 33.90 22.37
C PRO A 241 -10.60 33.11 21.54
N GLY A 242 -10.73 31.82 21.81
CA GLY A 242 -11.66 30.93 21.12
C GLY A 242 -11.02 29.59 20.72
N LEU A 243 -11.76 28.81 19.96
CA LEU A 243 -11.27 27.54 19.42
C LEU A 243 -10.27 27.82 18.29
N CYS A 244 -9.12 27.17 18.34
CA CYS A 244 -8.10 27.21 17.30
C CYS A 244 -7.85 25.78 16.81
N ARG A 245 -8.12 25.53 15.54
CA ARG A 245 -7.82 24.25 14.87
C ARG A 245 -6.43 24.34 14.25
N ILE A 246 -5.63 23.33 14.52
CA ILE A 246 -4.27 23.18 14.01
C ILE A 246 -4.22 21.90 13.19
N GLU A 247 -3.79 22.00 11.94
CA GLU A 247 -3.53 20.88 11.04
C GLU A 247 -2.01 20.71 10.90
N ILE A 248 -1.53 19.51 11.17
CA ILE A 248 -0.11 19.14 11.14
C ILE A 248 0.04 18.01 10.15
N THR A 249 0.60 18.29 8.97
CA THR A 249 0.80 17.28 7.92
C THR A 249 2.24 16.80 7.92
N LEU A 250 2.43 15.51 8.05
CA LEU A 250 3.71 14.82 7.90
C LEU A 250 3.83 14.27 6.48
N TYR A 251 4.93 14.60 5.80
CA TYR A 251 5.28 14.15 4.45
C TYR A 251 6.44 13.16 4.48
#